data_6f988bc9eaef8e1d31f41c9fd0297c5c
#
_entry.id   6f988bc9eaef8e1d31f41c9fd0297c5c
#
_cell.length_a   1.000
_cell.length_b   1.000
_cell.length_c   1.000
_cell.angle_alpha   90.00
_cell.angle_beta   90.00
_cell.angle_gamma   90.00
#
_symmetry.space_group_name_H-M   'P 1'
#
loop_
_entity.id
_entity.type
_entity.pdbx_description
1 polymer ?
#
loop_
_entity_poly.entity_id
_entity_poly.type
_entity_poly.pdbx_seq_one_letter_code
_entity_poly.pdbx_strand_id
1 'polypeptide(L)'
;MISQQLNDTITRIGPKTEAGAVLRCYWHPAALVEELELQLPIPVNLLGERLALVLDDADNLRLMTRISAISEPAVFYPDSTEIKIEVTGPTYPVTVKKGIAFAYLGNGEAPEFPNFDCFRADDTHVFAFKGLWECNWLQALEIGIDPAHASFLHRFLKDDDQGSNYGKQF
;
A
#
# COMPACT_ATOMS: atom_id res chain seq x y z
N MET A 1 -8.51 -11.82 -25.55
CA MET A 1 -7.99 -10.49 -25.19
C MET A 1 -9.15 -9.71 -24.58
N ILE A 2 -9.00 -9.11 -23.40
CA ILE A 2 -10.06 -8.30 -22.78
C ILE A 2 -10.26 -7.01 -23.56
N SER A 3 -11.48 -6.44 -23.54
CA SER A 3 -11.75 -5.15 -24.20
C SER A 3 -11.07 -4.00 -23.43
N GLN A 4 -10.80 -2.88 -24.12
CA GLN A 4 -10.25 -1.68 -23.46
C GLN A 4 -11.18 -1.18 -22.34
N GLN A 5 -12.50 -1.23 -22.56
CA GLN A 5 -13.47 -0.82 -21.55
C GLN A 5 -13.38 -1.69 -20.29
N LEU A 6 -13.30 -3.01 -20.42
CA LEU A 6 -13.16 -3.91 -19.28
C LEU A 6 -11.82 -3.67 -18.56
N ASN A 7 -10.73 -3.50 -19.33
CA ASN A 7 -9.44 -3.18 -18.77
C ASN A 7 -9.50 -1.88 -17.93
N ASP A 8 -10.09 -0.82 -18.47
CA ASP A 8 -10.25 0.45 -17.74
C ASP A 8 -11.10 0.30 -16.47
N THR A 9 -12.18 -0.47 -16.53
CA THR A 9 -13.06 -0.73 -15.38
C THR A 9 -12.29 -1.40 -14.23
N ILE A 10 -11.43 -2.37 -14.51
CA ILE A 10 -10.74 -3.13 -13.46
C ILE A 10 -9.40 -2.53 -13.02
N THR A 11 -8.77 -1.67 -13.84
CA THR A 11 -7.45 -1.11 -13.51
C THR A 11 -7.47 0.32 -12.96
N ARG A 12 -8.48 1.12 -13.31
CA ARG A 12 -8.61 2.50 -12.80
C ARG A 12 -9.17 2.52 -11.39
N ILE A 13 -8.41 3.07 -10.44
CA ILE A 13 -8.68 3.02 -9.00
C ILE A 13 -8.99 4.39 -8.36
N GLY A 14 -9.16 5.43 -9.19
CA GLY A 14 -9.47 6.77 -8.68
C GLY A 14 -10.84 6.88 -7.97
N PRO A 15 -11.14 8.02 -7.33
CA PRO A 15 -12.33 8.20 -6.46
C PRO A 15 -13.69 7.94 -7.14
N LYS A 16 -13.76 8.04 -8.47
CA LYS A 16 -14.99 7.91 -9.25
C LYS A 16 -15.01 6.68 -10.17
N THR A 17 -14.17 5.70 -9.88
CA THR A 17 -14.07 4.48 -10.67
C THR A 17 -14.68 3.30 -9.92
N GLU A 18 -15.15 2.29 -10.64
CA GLU A 18 -15.78 1.11 -10.06
C GLU A 18 -14.81 0.33 -9.18
N ALA A 19 -13.61 0.01 -9.69
CA ALA A 19 -12.58 -0.65 -8.90
C ALA A 19 -12.12 0.21 -7.70
N GLY A 20 -12.00 1.53 -7.88
CA GLY A 20 -11.70 2.46 -6.79
C GLY A 20 -12.75 2.45 -5.69
N ALA A 21 -14.04 2.38 -6.04
CA ALA A 21 -15.13 2.28 -5.05
C ALA A 21 -15.02 0.99 -4.22
N VAL A 22 -14.71 -0.14 -4.85
CA VAL A 22 -14.50 -1.42 -4.16
C VAL A 22 -13.26 -1.37 -3.27
N LEU A 23 -12.12 -0.91 -3.79
CA LEU A 23 -10.87 -0.87 -3.03
C LEU A 23 -10.96 0.04 -1.80
N ARG A 24 -11.73 1.14 -1.87
CA ARG A 24 -11.94 2.03 -0.70
C ARG A 24 -12.65 1.36 0.47
N CYS A 25 -13.29 0.21 0.27
CA CYS A 25 -13.92 -0.55 1.35
C CYS A 25 -12.92 -1.32 2.23
N TYR A 26 -11.63 -1.22 1.94
CA TYR A 26 -10.58 -1.94 2.67
C TYR A 26 -9.57 -0.97 3.30
N TRP A 27 -8.85 -1.47 4.32
CA TRP A 27 -7.68 -0.82 4.87
C TRP A 27 -6.49 -0.98 3.92
N HIS A 28 -5.77 0.10 3.66
CA HIS A 28 -4.61 0.13 2.77
C HIS A 28 -3.35 0.57 3.50
N PRO A 29 -2.20 -0.07 3.27
CA PRO A 29 -0.93 0.42 3.77
C PRO A 29 -0.63 1.79 3.14
N ALA A 30 -0.29 2.77 3.96
CA ALA A 30 -0.01 4.14 3.55
C ALA A 30 1.46 4.52 3.73
N ALA A 31 2.07 4.14 4.86
CA ALA A 31 3.47 4.41 5.16
C ALA A 31 4.03 3.41 6.16
N LEU A 32 5.36 3.36 6.29
CA LEU A 32 6.03 2.68 7.41
C LEU A 32 6.09 3.62 8.62
N VAL A 33 6.07 3.06 9.82
CA VAL A 33 6.23 3.84 11.06
C VAL A 33 7.59 4.53 11.11
N GLU A 34 8.63 3.90 10.60
CA GLU A 34 9.96 4.50 10.49
C GLU A 34 9.98 5.80 9.67
N GLU A 35 9.10 5.92 8.66
CA GLU A 35 8.99 7.17 7.88
C GLU A 35 8.37 8.30 8.71
N LEU A 36 7.49 7.96 9.68
CA LEU A 36 6.86 8.94 10.58
C LEU A 36 7.86 9.57 11.56
N GLU A 37 8.87 8.80 11.95
CA GLU A 37 9.94 9.27 12.84
C GLU A 37 10.90 10.24 12.14
N LEU A 38 11.02 10.11 10.81
CA LEU A 38 11.93 10.94 10.02
C LEU A 38 11.33 12.31 9.68
N GLN A 39 10.05 12.35 9.33
CA GLN A 39 9.36 13.59 8.95
C GLN A 39 7.84 13.46 8.99
N LEU A 40 7.17 14.56 9.29
CA LEU A 40 5.74 14.80 9.06
C LEU A 40 5.58 16.21 8.47
N PRO A 41 4.65 16.44 7.57
CA PRO A 41 3.74 15.49 6.91
C PRO A 41 4.43 14.58 5.89
N ILE A 42 3.93 13.35 5.71
CA ILE A 42 4.43 12.39 4.72
C ILE A 42 3.53 12.39 3.49
N PRO A 43 4.06 12.64 2.28
CA PRO A 43 3.28 12.53 1.05
C PRO A 43 2.92 11.06 0.77
N VAL A 44 1.65 10.80 0.47
CA VAL A 44 1.11 9.48 0.16
C VAL A 44 0.29 9.54 -1.12
N ASN A 45 0.58 8.66 -2.07
CA ASN A 45 -0.25 8.46 -3.25
C ASN A 45 -1.03 7.15 -3.05
N LEU A 46 -2.34 7.22 -2.90
CA LEU A 46 -3.16 6.06 -2.59
C LEU A 46 -4.49 6.13 -3.33
N LEU A 47 -4.87 5.02 -3.98
CA LEU A 47 -6.11 4.89 -4.76
C LEU A 47 -6.38 6.06 -5.72
N GLY A 48 -5.31 6.51 -6.41
CA GLY A 48 -5.38 7.60 -7.39
C GLY A 48 -5.51 9.00 -6.79
N GLU A 49 -5.34 9.15 -5.48
CA GLU A 49 -5.38 10.43 -4.77
C GLU A 49 -4.00 10.83 -4.25
N ARG A 50 -3.74 12.14 -4.28
CA ARG A 50 -2.56 12.76 -3.64
C ARG A 50 -2.94 13.14 -2.22
N LEU A 51 -2.37 12.44 -1.27
CA LEU A 51 -2.69 12.57 0.15
C LEU A 51 -1.42 12.88 0.94
N ALA A 52 -1.58 13.19 2.22
CA ALA A 52 -0.49 13.29 3.17
C ALA A 52 -0.92 12.74 4.54
N LEU A 53 -0.03 12.02 5.19
CA LEU A 53 -0.15 11.68 6.61
C LEU A 53 0.26 12.88 7.44
N VAL A 54 -0.59 13.22 8.40
CA VAL A 54 -0.43 14.35 9.32
C VAL A 54 -0.82 13.92 10.73
N LEU A 55 -0.43 14.71 11.73
CA LEU A 55 -1.05 14.65 13.06
C LEU A 55 -2.21 15.65 13.14
N ASP A 56 -3.32 15.24 13.74
CA ASP A 56 -4.38 16.17 14.12
C ASP A 56 -4.05 16.92 15.43
N ASP A 57 -4.92 17.85 15.85
CA ASP A 57 -4.71 18.65 17.07
C ASP A 57 -4.64 17.80 18.36
N ALA A 58 -5.00 16.54 18.30
CA ALA A 58 -4.93 15.57 19.40
C ALA A 58 -3.80 14.55 19.21
N ASP A 59 -2.82 14.83 18.36
CA ASP A 59 -1.68 13.97 18.01
C ASP A 59 -2.06 12.59 17.42
N ASN A 60 -3.26 12.47 16.82
CA ASN A 60 -3.61 11.25 16.11
C ASN A 60 -3.20 11.35 14.65
N LEU A 61 -2.70 10.24 14.12
CA LEU A 61 -2.40 10.12 12.69
C LEU A 61 -3.68 10.18 11.86
N ARG A 62 -3.66 11.02 10.83
CA ARG A 62 -4.74 11.20 9.85
C ARG A 62 -4.16 11.24 8.45
N LEU A 63 -4.95 10.78 7.51
CA LEU A 63 -4.66 10.96 6.10
C LEU A 63 -5.59 12.04 5.54
N MET A 64 -5.03 13.04 4.87
CA MET A 64 -5.78 14.19 4.31
C MET A 64 -5.36 14.46 2.87
N THR A 65 -6.22 15.14 2.10
CA THR A 65 -5.88 15.53 0.73
C THR A 65 -4.75 16.57 0.72
N ARG A 66 -3.74 16.32 -0.09
CA ARG A 66 -2.62 17.25 -0.32
C ARG A 66 -2.97 18.26 -1.43
N ILE A 67 -2.86 19.55 -1.13
CA ILE A 67 -3.20 20.64 -2.08
C ILE A 67 -2.00 21.06 -2.91
N SER A 68 -0.81 21.19 -2.32
CA SER A 68 0.32 21.78 -3.02
C SER A 68 1.31 20.76 -3.57
N ALA A 69 1.75 21.04 -4.79
CA ALA A 69 2.90 20.42 -5.41
C ALA A 69 4.08 21.40 -5.35
N ILE A 70 4.84 21.39 -4.30
CA ILE A 70 6.23 21.81 -4.43
C ILE A 70 6.98 20.55 -4.77
N SER A 71 7.71 20.56 -5.88
CA SER A 71 8.50 19.48 -6.48
C SER A 71 8.52 18.18 -5.71
N GLU A 72 7.86 17.12 -6.25
CA GLU A 72 7.89 15.79 -5.62
C GLU A 72 9.35 15.36 -5.49
N PRO A 73 9.88 15.19 -4.26
CA PRO A 73 11.15 14.50 -4.12
C PRO A 73 10.93 13.05 -4.56
N ALA A 74 11.92 12.51 -5.22
CA ALA A 74 11.94 11.09 -5.52
C ALA A 74 11.74 10.32 -4.20
N VAL A 75 10.80 9.38 -4.18
CA VAL A 75 10.24 8.68 -3.02
C VAL A 75 11.29 8.02 -2.10
N PHE A 76 12.57 8.01 -2.44
CA PHE A 76 13.60 7.21 -1.77
C PHE A 76 14.76 7.99 -1.14
N TYR A 77 14.90 9.31 -1.39
CA TYR A 77 15.99 10.09 -0.80
C TYR A 77 15.48 11.47 -0.41
N PRO A 78 15.29 11.74 0.88
CA PRO A 78 15.03 13.08 1.35
C PRO A 78 16.34 13.87 1.25
N ASP A 79 16.56 14.56 0.15
CA ASP A 79 17.47 15.68 0.19
C ASP A 79 16.82 16.78 1.04
N SER A 80 17.60 17.44 1.87
CA SER A 80 17.24 18.29 3.01
C SER A 80 16.47 19.59 2.68
N THR A 81 15.52 19.54 1.75
CA THR A 81 14.62 20.65 1.46
C THR A 81 13.37 20.48 2.31
N GLU A 82 13.08 21.45 3.18
CA GLU A 82 11.82 21.52 3.91
C GLU A 82 10.64 21.48 2.93
N ILE A 83 9.96 20.36 2.85
CA ILE A 83 8.77 20.18 2.02
C ILE A 83 7.59 20.73 2.81
N LYS A 84 7.13 21.91 2.42
CA LYS A 84 5.90 22.48 2.95
C LYS A 84 4.70 21.80 2.27
N ILE A 85 4.07 20.86 2.96
CA ILE A 85 2.87 20.18 2.50
C ILE A 85 1.66 20.89 3.10
N GLU A 86 0.78 21.40 2.24
CA GLU A 86 -0.52 21.91 2.64
C GLU A 86 -1.59 20.84 2.43
N VAL A 87 -2.46 20.65 3.42
CA VAL A 87 -3.54 19.67 3.40
C VAL A 87 -4.91 20.32 3.52
N THR A 88 -5.94 19.67 2.97
CA THR A 88 -7.34 20.12 3.05
C THR A 88 -8.30 18.92 2.89
N GLY A 89 -9.59 19.20 3.04
CA GLY A 89 -10.67 18.27 2.73
C GLY A 89 -10.89 17.21 3.81
N PRO A 90 -11.50 16.08 3.45
CA PRO A 90 -11.86 15.06 4.41
C PRO A 90 -10.64 14.44 5.08
N THR A 91 -10.84 14.08 6.35
CA THR A 91 -9.86 13.37 7.16
C THR A 91 -10.19 11.88 7.15
N TYR A 92 -9.25 11.06 6.73
CA TYR A 92 -9.40 9.60 6.71
C TYR A 92 -8.77 8.98 7.96
N PRO A 93 -9.42 7.97 8.57
CA PRO A 93 -8.89 7.29 9.74
C PRO A 93 -7.63 6.49 9.40
N VAL A 94 -6.69 6.48 10.35
CA VAL A 94 -5.44 5.74 10.26
C VAL A 94 -5.29 4.85 11.49
N THR A 95 -4.79 3.64 11.31
CA THR A 95 -4.40 2.72 12.38
C THR A 95 -3.00 2.19 12.14
N VAL A 96 -2.24 1.96 13.22
CA VAL A 96 -0.89 1.41 13.12
C VAL A 96 -0.91 -0.06 13.54
N LYS A 97 -0.35 -0.93 12.70
CA LYS A 97 -0.18 -2.36 12.97
C LYS A 97 1.17 -2.82 12.45
N LYS A 98 1.96 -3.44 13.33
CA LYS A 98 3.23 -4.11 12.97
C LYS A 98 4.15 -3.25 12.10
N GLY A 99 4.39 -2.01 12.51
CA GLY A 99 5.30 -1.10 11.81
C GLY A 99 4.73 -0.46 10.55
N ILE A 100 3.43 -0.65 10.26
CA ILE A 100 2.76 -0.07 9.08
C ILE A 100 1.59 0.80 9.53
N ALA A 101 1.49 2.00 9.00
CA ALA A 101 0.32 2.87 9.08
C ALA A 101 -0.67 2.50 7.97
N PHE A 102 -1.87 2.04 8.33
CA PHE A 102 -2.95 1.71 7.42
C PHE A 102 -4.01 2.80 7.43
N ALA A 103 -4.52 3.17 6.27
CA ALA A 103 -5.59 4.14 6.11
C ALA A 103 -6.85 3.53 5.50
N TYR A 104 -8.01 4.02 5.89
CA TYR A 104 -9.31 3.65 5.32
C TYR A 104 -9.90 4.85 4.59
N LEU A 105 -10.16 4.69 3.27
CA LEU A 105 -10.64 5.75 2.39
C LEU A 105 -12.13 5.61 2.04
N GLY A 106 -12.82 4.66 2.65
CA GLY A 106 -14.25 4.44 2.42
C GLY A 106 -15.14 5.51 3.03
N ASN A 107 -16.40 5.50 2.63
CA ASN A 107 -17.42 6.37 3.18
C ASN A 107 -17.98 5.81 4.50
N GLY A 108 -18.17 6.67 5.49
CA GLY A 108 -18.72 6.28 6.78
C GLY A 108 -17.69 5.78 7.77
N GLU A 109 -18.14 5.00 8.75
CA GLU A 109 -17.30 4.44 9.79
C GLU A 109 -16.36 3.35 9.23
N ALA A 110 -15.09 3.40 9.62
CA ALA A 110 -14.13 2.39 9.18
C ALA A 110 -14.47 1.03 9.81
N PRO A 111 -14.41 -0.07 9.05
CA PRO A 111 -14.61 -1.40 9.60
C PRO A 111 -13.50 -1.75 10.59
N GLU A 112 -13.74 -2.74 11.44
CA GLU A 112 -12.71 -3.28 12.29
C GLU A 112 -11.50 -3.73 11.45
N PHE A 113 -10.29 -3.44 11.95
CA PHE A 113 -9.07 -3.84 11.24
C PHE A 113 -8.95 -5.38 11.25
N PRO A 114 -8.66 -6.00 10.09
CA PRO A 114 -8.66 -7.46 9.98
C PRO A 114 -7.58 -8.10 10.85
N ASN A 115 -7.94 -9.18 11.55
CA ASN A 115 -7.05 -9.91 12.43
C ASN A 115 -6.34 -11.06 11.71
N PHE A 116 -5.47 -10.75 10.74
CA PHE A 116 -4.66 -11.74 10.03
C PHE A 116 -3.55 -12.31 10.92
N ASP A 117 -3.09 -13.50 10.61
CA ASP A 117 -2.06 -14.21 11.39
C ASP A 117 -0.76 -13.41 11.49
N CYS A 118 -0.34 -12.74 10.41
CA CYS A 118 0.85 -11.87 10.40
C CYS A 118 0.78 -10.71 11.39
N PHE A 119 -0.42 -10.22 11.73
CA PHE A 119 -0.60 -9.15 12.71
C PHE A 119 -0.68 -9.66 14.15
N ARG A 120 -0.76 -10.99 14.36
CA ARG A 120 -0.76 -11.64 15.68
C ARG A 120 0.61 -12.15 16.09
N ALA A 121 1.55 -12.23 15.16
CA ALA A 121 2.91 -12.64 15.45
C ALA A 121 3.57 -11.69 16.48
N ASP A 122 4.52 -12.19 17.26
CA ASP A 122 5.35 -11.37 18.14
C ASP A 122 6.15 -10.34 17.33
N ASP A 123 6.38 -9.15 17.88
CA ASP A 123 7.09 -8.06 17.17
C ASP A 123 8.51 -8.44 16.77
N THR A 124 9.14 -9.34 17.50
CA THR A 124 10.47 -9.89 17.17
C THR A 124 10.49 -10.78 15.91
N HIS A 125 9.30 -11.18 15.43
CA HIS A 125 9.13 -12.03 14.24
C HIS A 125 8.49 -11.27 13.06
N VAL A 126 8.40 -9.95 13.16
CA VAL A 126 7.81 -9.11 12.11
C VAL A 126 8.82 -8.08 11.65
N PHE A 127 8.98 -7.98 10.34
CA PHE A 127 9.74 -6.93 9.69
C PHE A 127 8.89 -6.32 8.57
N ALA A 128 8.64 -5.01 8.65
CA ALA A 128 7.91 -4.27 7.62
C ALA A 128 8.89 -3.58 6.67
N PHE A 129 8.65 -3.69 5.38
CA PHE A 129 9.39 -2.96 4.35
C PHE A 129 8.46 -2.47 3.26
N LYS A 130 8.90 -1.47 2.49
CA LYS A 130 8.15 -0.90 1.37
C LYS A 130 8.97 -1.01 0.10
N GLY A 131 8.35 -1.47 -0.98
CA GLY A 131 8.91 -1.48 -2.32
C GLY A 131 7.97 -0.80 -3.31
N LEU A 132 8.51 -0.08 -4.29
CA LEU A 132 7.75 0.51 -5.38
C LEU A 132 7.82 -0.41 -6.60
N TRP A 133 6.65 -0.77 -7.12
CA TRP A 133 6.51 -1.47 -8.39
C TRP A 133 5.82 -0.55 -9.40
N GLU A 134 6.49 -0.26 -10.49
CA GLU A 134 5.99 0.62 -11.55
C GLU A 134 5.00 -0.12 -12.47
N CYS A 135 3.90 -0.58 -11.91
CA CYS A 135 2.82 -1.24 -12.62
C CYS A 135 1.46 -0.87 -12.02
N ASN A 136 0.35 -1.23 -12.68
CA ASN A 136 -0.96 -1.08 -12.07
C ASN A 136 -1.19 -2.16 -11.00
N TRP A 137 -2.10 -1.89 -10.06
CA TRP A 137 -2.38 -2.76 -8.92
C TRP A 137 -2.77 -4.19 -9.30
N LEU A 138 -3.50 -4.35 -10.42
CA LEU A 138 -3.98 -5.66 -10.87
C LEU A 138 -2.82 -6.54 -11.34
N GLN A 139 -1.83 -5.98 -12.04
CA GLN A 139 -0.63 -6.72 -12.44
C GLN A 139 0.17 -7.20 -11.23
N ALA A 140 0.30 -6.37 -10.19
CA ALA A 140 0.95 -6.79 -8.95
C ALA A 140 0.17 -7.90 -8.24
N LEU A 141 -1.17 -7.83 -8.23
CA LEU A 141 -2.03 -8.85 -7.65
C LEU A 141 -1.94 -10.16 -8.44
N GLU A 142 -1.99 -10.11 -9.78
CA GLU A 142 -1.91 -11.30 -10.65
C GLU A 142 -0.64 -12.11 -10.40
N ILE A 143 0.51 -11.45 -10.22
CA ILE A 143 1.76 -12.12 -9.85
C ILE A 143 1.64 -12.83 -8.50
N GLY A 144 1.00 -12.19 -7.52
CA GLY A 144 0.87 -12.72 -6.16
C GLY A 144 -0.08 -13.92 -6.04
N ILE A 145 -1.07 -14.03 -6.94
CA ILE A 145 -2.07 -15.11 -6.92
C ILE A 145 -1.82 -16.20 -7.97
N ASP A 146 -0.82 -16.04 -8.85
CA ASP A 146 -0.50 -17.02 -9.88
C ASP A 146 0.21 -18.25 -9.28
N PRO A 147 -0.44 -19.42 -9.22
CA PRO A 147 0.18 -20.62 -8.67
C PRO A 147 1.33 -21.14 -9.54
N ALA A 148 1.34 -20.82 -10.82
CA ALA A 148 2.41 -21.22 -11.74
C ALA A 148 3.69 -20.39 -11.53
N HIS A 149 3.57 -19.15 -11.01
CA HIS A 149 4.70 -18.25 -10.75
C HIS A 149 5.78 -18.93 -9.92
N ALA A 150 5.42 -19.46 -8.74
CA ALA A 150 6.38 -20.11 -7.85
C ALA A 150 7.00 -21.36 -8.47
N SER A 151 6.18 -22.22 -9.12
CA SER A 151 6.64 -23.48 -9.67
C SER A 151 7.55 -23.33 -10.90
N PHE A 152 7.44 -22.24 -11.65
CA PHE A 152 8.26 -22.00 -12.83
C PHE A 152 9.39 -20.99 -12.59
N LEU A 153 9.12 -19.89 -11.95
CA LEU A 153 10.09 -18.79 -11.78
C LEU A 153 11.00 -18.96 -10.57
N HIS A 154 10.52 -19.60 -9.50
CA HIS A 154 11.32 -19.86 -8.30
C HIS A 154 11.91 -21.27 -8.25
N ARG A 155 11.77 -22.01 -9.34
CA ARG A 155 12.36 -23.35 -9.47
C ARG A 155 13.86 -23.24 -9.74
N PHE A 156 14.67 -24.02 -9.02
CA PHE A 156 16.09 -24.15 -9.32
C PHE A 156 16.27 -24.87 -10.66
N LEU A 157 17.11 -24.30 -11.54
CA LEU A 157 17.40 -24.88 -12.86
C LEU A 157 18.17 -26.23 -12.78
N LYS A 158 18.77 -26.54 -11.63
CA LYS A 158 19.37 -27.82 -11.31
C LYS A 158 18.66 -28.38 -10.09
N ASP A 159 17.71 -29.29 -10.33
CA ASP A 159 17.16 -30.16 -9.29
C ASP A 159 18.25 -31.21 -8.93
N ASP A 160 19.27 -30.80 -8.21
CA ASP A 160 20.26 -31.74 -7.67
C ASP A 160 19.67 -32.57 -6.52
N ASP A 161 18.55 -32.16 -5.97
CA ASP A 161 17.81 -32.89 -4.94
C ASP A 161 16.40 -33.28 -5.43
N GLN A 162 16.33 -34.49 -6.01
CA GLN A 162 15.03 -35.06 -6.42
C GLN A 162 14.09 -35.38 -5.23
N GLY A 163 14.59 -35.31 -4.00
CA GLY A 163 13.82 -35.47 -2.76
C GLY A 163 13.15 -34.17 -2.30
N SER A 164 13.57 -33.03 -2.81
CA SER A 164 12.98 -31.73 -2.47
C SER A 164 11.55 -31.62 -3.00
N ASN A 165 10.60 -31.44 -2.08
CA ASN A 165 9.20 -31.13 -2.45
C ASN A 165 8.99 -29.65 -2.78
N TYR A 166 10.03 -28.83 -2.76
CA TYR A 166 9.94 -27.43 -3.11
C TYR A 166 9.56 -27.28 -4.59
N GLY A 167 8.49 -26.59 -4.87
CA GLY A 167 7.93 -26.44 -6.23
C GLY A 167 7.04 -27.59 -6.72
N LYS A 168 6.87 -28.67 -5.94
CA LYS A 168 5.90 -29.74 -6.23
C LYS A 168 4.55 -29.55 -5.51
N GLN A 169 4.50 -28.58 -4.58
CA GLN A 169 3.30 -28.28 -3.77
C GLN A 169 2.47 -27.13 -4.32
N PHE A 170 2.83 -26.57 -5.48
CA PHE A 170 2.13 -25.48 -6.13
C PHE A 170 1.61 -25.91 -7.52
#